data_8c9fa2705e11cb9bc1c0c83d7c6147a7
#
_entry.id   8c9fa2705e11cb9bc1c0c83d7c6147a7
#
_cell.length_a   1.000
_cell.length_b   1.000
_cell.length_c   1.000
_cell.angle_alpha   90.00
_cell.angle_beta   90.00
_cell.angle_gamma   90.00
#
_symmetry.space_group_name_H-M   'P 1'
#
loop_
_entity.id
_entity.type
_entity.pdbx_description
1 polymer ?
#
loop_
_entity_poly.entity_id
_entity_poly.type
_entity_poly.pdbx_seq_one_letter_code
_entity_poly.pdbx_strand_id
1 'polypeptide(L)'
;LWLNFSDPHHAWNAPAEYRPSPASLKLPPHWPDLPGMREQLADYCAEVNRVDATMGRVLTILERLGRAADTLVVFAGDNGAALPHGKGSLYDPGCNVPLVIRWPGVVRPDGESRTLLSGEDIAPTLLAAAGLAPGPRMSGVNFLPLLRGETFTPRRHVFTERGPHGTAPVTVNMRNSGYDLSRAVRSDRYKFIYNCTPWIPYSPVDSAGGAAWREITAAHAAGKLSPGIAATYFSQPRPVYELYDLEADPSELKNLSGSPALREVEQGLRVALAEKMILDWDYLPLPDVDSLAAGDSSSPKKSKKKR
;
A
#
# COMPACT_ATOMS: atom_id res chain seq x y z
N LEU A 1 2.65 -24.33 2.38
CA LEU A 1 1.44 -24.07 1.59
C LEU A 1 1.33 -22.57 1.39
N TRP A 2 1.03 -22.13 0.18
CA TRP A 2 0.74 -20.76 -0.18
C TRP A 2 -0.71 -20.66 -0.66
N LEU A 3 -1.52 -19.83 -0.01
CA LEU A 3 -2.91 -19.60 -0.36
C LEU A 3 -3.07 -18.14 -0.79
N ASN A 4 -3.47 -17.91 -2.03
CA ASN A 4 -3.82 -16.59 -2.55
C ASN A 4 -5.33 -16.39 -2.51
N PHE A 5 -5.73 -15.21 -2.07
CA PHE A 5 -7.09 -14.70 -2.22
C PHE A 5 -7.07 -13.65 -3.33
N SER A 6 -8.06 -13.67 -4.22
CA SER A 6 -8.29 -12.54 -5.12
C SER A 6 -8.95 -11.36 -4.40
N ASP A 7 -9.72 -11.66 -3.36
CA ASP A 7 -10.30 -10.62 -2.51
C ASP A 7 -9.22 -9.94 -1.66
N PRO A 8 -9.33 -8.66 -1.41
CA PRO A 8 -10.39 -7.71 -1.80
C PRO A 8 -10.13 -6.95 -3.13
N HIS A 9 -9.53 -7.57 -4.14
CA HIS A 9 -9.33 -6.98 -5.47
C HIS A 9 -10.66 -6.75 -6.21
N HIS A 10 -10.73 -5.75 -7.08
CA HIS A 10 -11.87 -5.56 -8.00
C HIS A 10 -12.02 -6.77 -8.98
N ALA A 11 -13.25 -7.14 -9.41
CA ALA A 11 -14.50 -6.44 -9.11
C ALA A 11 -15.08 -6.96 -7.78
N TRP A 12 -15.57 -6.05 -6.93
CA TRP A 12 -16.19 -6.41 -5.66
C TRP A 12 -17.56 -7.06 -5.91
N ASN A 13 -17.72 -8.28 -5.43
CA ASN A 13 -18.91 -9.12 -5.69
C ASN A 13 -19.26 -10.01 -4.50
N ALA A 14 -18.76 -9.70 -3.31
CA ALA A 14 -19.09 -10.45 -2.12
C ALA A 14 -20.61 -10.44 -1.87
N PRO A 15 -21.19 -11.58 -1.44
CA PRO A 15 -22.60 -11.65 -1.06
C PRO A 15 -23.02 -10.61 -0.02
N ALA A 16 -24.28 -10.21 -0.05
CA ALA A 16 -24.82 -9.13 0.77
C ALA A 16 -24.67 -9.37 2.27
N GLU A 17 -24.65 -10.63 2.73
CA GLU A 17 -24.45 -10.99 4.12
C GLU A 17 -23.08 -10.57 4.69
N TYR A 18 -22.07 -10.36 3.82
CA TYR A 18 -20.77 -9.85 4.23
C TYR A 18 -20.70 -8.33 4.25
N ARG A 19 -21.69 -7.65 3.66
CA ARG A 19 -21.62 -6.21 3.45
C ARG A 19 -22.12 -5.43 4.65
N PRO A 20 -21.25 -4.61 5.29
CA PRO A 20 -21.68 -3.74 6.38
C PRO A 20 -22.56 -2.60 5.84
N SER A 21 -23.37 -2.01 6.72
CA SER A 21 -24.10 -0.80 6.39
C SER A 21 -23.12 0.35 6.13
N PRO A 22 -23.21 1.07 5.00
CA PRO A 22 -22.36 2.23 4.74
C PRO A 22 -22.43 3.30 5.84
N ALA A 23 -23.57 3.46 6.48
CA ALA A 23 -23.78 4.42 7.55
C ALA A 23 -23.04 4.05 8.86
N SER A 24 -22.74 2.76 9.09
CA SER A 24 -22.00 2.30 10.27
C SER A 24 -20.48 2.44 10.15
N LEU A 25 -19.98 2.72 8.95
CA LEU A 25 -18.55 2.77 8.70
C LEU A 25 -17.94 4.09 9.22
N LYS A 26 -16.80 3.98 9.89
CA LYS A 26 -15.99 5.12 10.30
C LYS A 26 -14.97 5.40 9.22
N LEU A 27 -15.08 6.56 8.57
CA LEU A 27 -14.13 7.00 7.57
C LEU A 27 -12.87 7.59 8.24
N PRO A 28 -11.66 7.24 7.77
CA PRO A 28 -10.45 7.93 8.19
C PRO A 28 -10.42 9.38 7.63
N PRO A 29 -9.66 10.29 8.24
CA PRO A 29 -9.66 11.71 7.86
C PRO A 29 -9.23 12.00 6.40
N HIS A 30 -8.48 11.08 5.77
CA HIS A 30 -8.05 11.24 4.37
C HIS A 30 -9.15 10.92 3.36
N TRP A 31 -10.31 10.43 3.78
CA TRP A 31 -11.47 10.25 2.92
C TRP A 31 -12.56 11.28 3.25
N PRO A 32 -13.02 12.09 2.29
CA PRO A 32 -14.16 12.96 2.52
C PRO A 32 -15.42 12.13 2.72
N ASP A 33 -16.28 12.59 3.64
CA ASP A 33 -17.55 11.93 3.91
C ASP A 33 -18.56 12.20 2.79
N LEU A 34 -18.50 11.37 1.76
CA LEU A 34 -19.35 11.40 0.59
C LEU A 34 -20.06 10.07 0.40
N PRO A 35 -21.31 10.06 -0.13
CA PRO A 35 -22.07 8.83 -0.32
C PRO A 35 -21.33 7.74 -1.09
N GLY A 36 -20.75 8.07 -2.23
CA GLY A 36 -19.98 7.11 -3.04
C GLY A 36 -18.74 6.58 -2.36
N MET A 37 -18.11 7.35 -1.46
CA MET A 37 -16.98 6.87 -0.67
C MET A 37 -17.43 5.82 0.35
N ARG A 38 -18.57 6.07 1.03
CA ARG A 38 -19.14 5.13 1.99
C ARG A 38 -19.59 3.83 1.33
N GLU A 39 -20.23 3.92 0.17
CA GLU A 39 -20.68 2.75 -0.60
C GLU A 39 -19.49 1.90 -1.05
N GLN A 40 -18.46 2.52 -1.64
CA GLN A 40 -17.27 1.79 -2.08
C GLN A 40 -16.49 1.17 -0.90
N LEU A 41 -16.42 1.85 0.25
CA LEU A 41 -15.83 1.26 1.45
C LEU A 41 -16.65 0.06 1.96
N ALA A 42 -17.98 0.13 1.91
CA ALA A 42 -18.84 -0.99 2.29
C ALA A 42 -18.64 -2.21 1.39
N ASP A 43 -18.52 -1.98 0.08
CA ASP A 43 -18.22 -3.04 -0.89
C ASP A 43 -16.84 -3.67 -0.65
N TYR A 44 -15.82 -2.84 -0.43
CA TYR A 44 -14.49 -3.32 -0.06
C TYR A 44 -14.48 -4.12 1.25
N CYS A 45 -15.18 -3.64 2.28
CA CYS A 45 -15.30 -4.35 3.56
C CYS A 45 -16.03 -5.69 3.41
N ALA A 46 -16.97 -5.81 2.48
CA ALA A 46 -17.64 -7.08 2.20
C ALA A 46 -16.64 -8.14 1.69
N GLU A 47 -15.72 -7.74 0.81
CA GLU A 47 -14.66 -8.64 0.34
C GLU A 47 -13.72 -9.05 1.49
N VAL A 48 -13.34 -8.10 2.34
CA VAL A 48 -12.50 -8.38 3.53
C VAL A 48 -13.21 -9.37 4.47
N ASN A 49 -14.51 -9.18 4.73
CA ASN A 49 -15.29 -10.10 5.56
C ASN A 49 -15.37 -11.50 4.95
N ARG A 50 -15.43 -11.62 3.62
CA ARG A 50 -15.39 -12.92 2.93
C ARG A 50 -14.02 -13.60 3.08
N VAL A 51 -12.93 -12.83 3.01
CA VAL A 51 -11.57 -13.35 3.30
C VAL A 51 -11.48 -13.85 4.73
N ASP A 52 -11.95 -13.07 5.71
CA ASP A 52 -11.94 -13.45 7.11
C ASP A 52 -12.69 -14.76 7.36
N ALA A 53 -13.91 -14.88 6.84
CA ALA A 53 -14.67 -16.13 6.91
C ALA A 53 -13.94 -17.32 6.26
N THR A 54 -13.18 -17.08 5.20
CA THR A 54 -12.39 -18.13 4.54
C THR A 54 -11.18 -18.52 5.38
N MET A 55 -10.49 -17.56 5.99
CA MET A 55 -9.42 -17.82 6.94
C MET A 55 -9.93 -18.63 8.15
N GLY A 56 -11.10 -18.31 8.69
CA GLY A 56 -11.74 -19.11 9.73
C GLY A 56 -11.89 -20.59 9.33
N ARG A 57 -12.34 -20.84 8.09
CA ARG A 57 -12.42 -22.22 7.54
C ARG A 57 -11.05 -22.90 7.46
N VAL A 58 -10.01 -22.19 7.04
CA VAL A 58 -8.64 -22.72 6.97
C VAL A 58 -8.15 -23.12 8.36
N LEU A 59 -8.35 -22.27 9.37
CA LEU A 59 -7.97 -22.57 10.76
C LEU A 59 -8.73 -23.78 11.30
N THR A 60 -10.03 -23.89 11.04
CA THR A 60 -10.84 -25.05 11.41
C THR A 60 -10.33 -26.34 10.77
N ILE A 61 -9.88 -26.30 9.51
CA ILE A 61 -9.29 -27.46 8.84
C ILE A 61 -7.99 -27.88 9.53
N LEU A 62 -7.11 -26.94 9.90
CA LEU A 62 -5.88 -27.23 10.64
C LEU A 62 -6.17 -27.89 11.99
N GLU A 63 -7.18 -27.43 12.71
CA GLU A 63 -7.63 -28.04 13.97
C GLU A 63 -8.13 -29.48 13.77
N ARG A 64 -9.00 -29.69 12.79
CA ARG A 64 -9.54 -31.02 12.45
C ARG A 64 -8.46 -32.02 12.04
N LEU A 65 -7.38 -31.54 11.42
CA LEU A 65 -6.23 -32.37 11.02
C LEU A 65 -5.23 -32.56 12.17
N GLY A 66 -5.44 -31.98 13.34
CA GLY A 66 -4.51 -32.01 14.46
C GLY A 66 -3.19 -31.27 14.18
N ARG A 67 -3.19 -30.31 13.22
CA ARG A 67 -1.98 -29.60 12.78
C ARG A 67 -1.91 -28.16 13.28
N ALA A 68 -2.90 -27.72 14.02
CA ALA A 68 -2.99 -26.31 14.45
C ALA A 68 -1.83 -25.90 15.37
N ALA A 69 -1.30 -26.81 16.19
CA ALA A 69 -0.24 -26.51 17.15
C ALA A 69 1.15 -26.43 16.50
N ASP A 70 1.38 -27.14 15.40
CA ASP A 70 2.68 -27.24 14.73
C ASP A 70 2.72 -26.49 13.37
N THR A 71 1.75 -25.64 13.13
CA THR A 71 1.66 -24.82 11.91
C THR A 71 1.85 -23.33 12.23
N LEU A 72 2.87 -22.73 11.64
CA LEU A 72 3.01 -21.28 11.55
C LEU A 72 2.07 -20.78 10.46
N VAL A 73 1.09 -19.96 10.82
CA VAL A 73 0.18 -19.29 9.89
C VAL A 73 0.58 -17.82 9.79
N VAL A 74 0.83 -17.33 8.58
CA VAL A 74 1.11 -15.93 8.28
C VAL A 74 0.02 -15.42 7.34
N PHE A 75 -0.69 -14.40 7.74
CA PHE A 75 -1.60 -13.64 6.89
C PHE A 75 -1.03 -12.25 6.64
N ALA A 76 -0.90 -11.86 5.39
CA ALA A 76 -0.38 -10.56 4.99
C ALA A 76 -1.17 -9.99 3.82
N GLY A 77 -1.32 -8.66 3.78
CA GLY A 77 -1.73 -7.94 2.58
C GLY A 77 -0.54 -7.71 1.65
N ASP A 78 -0.76 -7.67 0.36
CA ASP A 78 0.24 -7.34 -0.65
C ASP A 78 0.33 -5.83 -0.91
N ASN A 79 -0.79 -5.11 -0.77
CA ASN A 79 -0.90 -3.65 -0.84
C ASN A 79 -2.11 -3.15 -0.04
N GLY A 80 -2.21 -1.85 0.12
CA GLY A 80 -3.37 -1.22 0.74
C GLY A 80 -4.63 -1.29 -0.12
N ALA A 81 -5.76 -0.82 0.45
CA ALA A 81 -7.06 -0.84 -0.20
C ALA A 81 -7.04 -0.13 -1.57
N ALA A 82 -7.74 -0.72 -2.57
CA ALA A 82 -7.93 -0.11 -3.89
C ALA A 82 -8.93 1.06 -3.84
N LEU A 83 -8.66 2.00 -2.95
CA LEU A 83 -9.44 3.22 -2.68
C LEU A 83 -8.49 4.43 -2.75
N PRO A 84 -9.00 5.67 -2.89
CA PRO A 84 -8.17 6.86 -2.89
C PRO A 84 -7.23 6.90 -1.68
N HIS A 85 -5.99 7.35 -1.87
CA HIS A 85 -4.93 7.40 -0.86
C HIS A 85 -4.38 6.01 -0.43
N GLY A 86 -4.93 4.94 -0.96
CA GLY A 86 -4.53 3.55 -0.70
C GLY A 86 -3.60 2.99 -1.78
N LYS A 87 -3.99 1.88 -2.39
CA LYS A 87 -3.21 1.14 -3.39
C LYS A 87 -2.51 2.04 -4.41
N GLY A 88 -1.22 1.81 -4.61
CA GLY A 88 -0.39 2.57 -5.54
C GLY A 88 0.06 3.93 -5.03
N SER A 89 -0.25 4.32 -3.78
CA SER A 89 0.38 5.44 -3.10
C SER A 89 1.48 4.97 -2.13
N LEU A 90 2.37 5.87 -1.74
CA LEU A 90 3.39 5.60 -0.71
C LEU A 90 2.99 6.09 0.68
N TYR A 91 1.75 6.52 0.85
CA TYR A 91 1.17 6.81 2.16
C TYR A 91 0.90 5.53 2.95
N ASP A 92 0.80 5.61 4.28
CA ASP A 92 0.55 4.43 5.12
C ASP A 92 -0.70 3.63 4.68
N PRO A 93 -1.82 4.25 4.28
CA PRO A 93 -2.95 3.48 3.73
C PRO A 93 -2.64 2.63 2.49
N GLY A 94 -1.56 2.95 1.76
CA GLY A 94 -1.08 2.18 0.61
C GLY A 94 -0.01 1.14 0.94
N CYS A 95 0.82 1.40 1.95
CA CYS A 95 2.05 0.66 2.23
C CYS A 95 2.06 -0.08 3.57
N ASN A 96 1.35 0.41 4.57
CA ASN A 96 1.27 -0.21 5.89
C ASN A 96 0.18 -1.30 5.88
N VAL A 97 0.55 -2.46 5.33
CA VAL A 97 -0.35 -3.58 5.13
C VAL A 97 -0.53 -4.42 6.40
N PRO A 98 -1.66 -5.11 6.57
CA PRO A 98 -1.84 -6.03 7.69
C PRO A 98 -0.82 -7.18 7.63
N LEU A 99 -0.25 -7.50 8.78
CA LEU A 99 0.56 -8.71 9.00
C LEU A 99 0.09 -9.36 10.30
N VAL A 100 -0.49 -10.54 10.20
CA VAL A 100 -0.99 -11.32 11.35
C VAL A 100 -0.29 -12.67 11.37
N ILE A 101 0.27 -13.02 12.52
CA ILE A 101 1.02 -14.27 12.69
C ILE A 101 0.44 -15.08 13.84
N ARG A 102 0.09 -16.33 13.55
CA ARG A 102 -0.38 -17.31 14.52
C ARG A 102 0.58 -18.50 14.55
N TRP A 103 1.18 -18.75 15.70
CA TRP A 103 2.01 -19.93 15.95
C TRP A 103 1.87 -20.35 17.41
N PRO A 104 0.95 -21.28 17.71
CA PRO A 104 0.70 -21.69 19.09
C PRO A 104 1.97 -22.21 19.77
N GLY A 105 2.18 -21.82 21.02
CA GLY A 105 3.37 -22.19 21.80
C GLY A 105 4.65 -21.39 21.48
N VAL A 106 4.65 -20.57 20.43
CA VAL A 106 5.80 -19.73 20.04
C VAL A 106 5.43 -18.24 20.08
N VAL A 107 4.34 -17.86 19.40
CA VAL A 107 3.86 -16.48 19.37
C VAL A 107 2.86 -16.28 20.50
N ARG A 108 3.06 -15.21 21.29
CA ARG A 108 2.12 -14.84 22.37
C ARG A 108 0.76 -14.48 21.76
N PRO A 109 -0.35 -15.07 22.25
CA PRO A 109 -1.69 -14.63 21.87
C PRO A 109 -1.92 -13.15 22.16
N ASP A 110 -2.73 -12.50 21.34
CA ASP A 110 -3.17 -11.10 21.50
C ASP A 110 -2.02 -10.08 21.62
N GLY A 111 -0.84 -10.46 21.13
CA GLY A 111 0.33 -9.58 21.08
C GLY A 111 0.23 -8.59 19.91
N GLU A 112 0.58 -7.34 20.17
CA GLU A 112 0.77 -6.33 19.14
C GLU A 112 2.23 -5.87 19.14
N SER A 113 2.75 -5.54 17.96
CA SER A 113 4.07 -4.92 17.80
C SER A 113 3.97 -3.73 16.86
N ARG A 114 4.59 -2.62 17.24
CA ARG A 114 4.78 -1.45 16.38
C ARG A 114 6.16 -1.41 15.72
N THR A 115 6.92 -2.49 15.89
CA THR A 115 8.25 -2.64 15.30
C THR A 115 8.17 -2.52 13.78
N LEU A 116 9.05 -1.73 13.19
CA LEU A 116 9.17 -1.62 11.74
C LEU A 116 9.63 -2.94 11.14
N LEU A 117 8.78 -3.51 10.30
CA LEU A 117 9.04 -4.69 9.49
C LEU A 117 8.80 -4.36 8.02
N SER A 118 9.53 -5.03 7.14
CA SER A 118 9.33 -4.96 5.68
C SER A 118 8.79 -6.28 5.16
N GLY A 119 8.05 -6.25 4.06
CA GLY A 119 7.59 -7.48 3.39
C GLY A 119 8.74 -8.43 3.02
N GLU A 120 9.93 -7.88 2.76
CA GLU A 120 11.15 -8.68 2.48
C GLU A 120 11.64 -9.48 3.70
N ASP A 121 11.20 -9.15 4.93
CA ASP A 121 11.60 -9.82 6.17
C ASP A 121 10.84 -11.15 6.39
N ILE A 122 9.74 -11.35 5.69
CA ILE A 122 8.89 -12.56 5.83
C ILE A 122 9.67 -13.81 5.41
N ALA A 123 10.30 -13.78 4.24
CA ALA A 123 10.99 -14.96 3.70
C ALA A 123 12.15 -15.46 4.58
N PRO A 124 13.11 -14.61 5.01
CA PRO A 124 14.18 -15.07 5.91
C PRO A 124 13.65 -15.53 7.27
N THR A 125 12.55 -14.96 7.76
CA THR A 125 11.91 -15.39 9.02
C THR A 125 11.29 -16.78 8.88
N LEU A 126 10.61 -17.06 7.76
CA LEU A 126 10.05 -18.40 7.49
C LEU A 126 11.13 -19.46 7.34
N LEU A 127 12.25 -19.14 6.69
CA LEU A 127 13.40 -20.03 6.61
C LEU A 127 13.97 -20.33 8.01
N ALA A 128 14.19 -19.30 8.82
CA ALA A 128 14.67 -19.48 10.19
C ALA A 128 13.69 -20.31 11.05
N ALA A 129 12.38 -20.10 10.89
CA ALA A 129 11.36 -20.91 11.56
C ALA A 129 11.40 -22.38 11.16
N ALA A 130 11.82 -22.67 9.92
CA ALA A 130 12.05 -24.02 9.41
C ALA A 130 13.44 -24.60 9.76
N GLY A 131 14.28 -23.89 10.53
CA GLY A 131 15.64 -24.29 10.86
C GLY A 131 16.64 -24.14 9.71
N LEU A 132 16.31 -23.34 8.69
CA LEU A 132 17.15 -23.09 7.53
C LEU A 132 17.81 -21.71 7.61
N ALA A 133 19.03 -21.60 7.09
CA ALA A 133 19.70 -20.30 6.98
C ALA A 133 19.13 -19.49 5.81
N PRO A 134 18.96 -18.16 5.98
CA PRO A 134 18.64 -17.28 4.87
C PRO A 134 19.73 -17.32 3.78
N GLY A 135 19.33 -17.17 2.53
CA GLY A 135 20.28 -17.11 1.43
C GLY A 135 21.11 -15.80 1.46
N PRO A 136 22.35 -15.83 0.94
CA PRO A 136 23.28 -14.70 1.03
C PRO A 136 22.84 -13.44 0.27
N ARG A 137 21.84 -13.53 -0.59
CA ARG A 137 21.28 -12.41 -1.37
C ARG A 137 19.94 -11.90 -0.84
N MET A 138 19.49 -12.38 0.32
CA MET A 138 18.28 -11.88 0.96
C MET A 138 18.60 -10.57 1.69
N SER A 139 17.86 -9.52 1.38
CA SER A 139 17.93 -8.20 2.01
C SER A 139 17.11 -8.12 3.30
N GLY A 140 16.15 -9.03 3.46
CA GLY A 140 15.24 -9.07 4.59
C GLY A 140 15.93 -9.43 5.91
N VAL A 141 15.40 -8.90 7.00
CA VAL A 141 15.84 -9.16 8.38
C VAL A 141 14.97 -10.26 8.98
N ASN A 142 15.60 -11.29 9.53
CA ASN A 142 14.87 -12.34 10.25
C ASN A 142 14.32 -11.81 11.57
N PHE A 143 13.01 -11.72 11.72
CA PHE A 143 12.32 -11.27 12.93
C PHE A 143 11.76 -12.43 13.80
N LEU A 144 12.21 -13.67 13.60
CA LEU A 144 11.83 -14.80 14.45
C LEU A 144 12.11 -14.56 15.95
N PRO A 145 13.21 -13.88 16.36
CA PRO A 145 13.43 -13.53 17.76
C PRO A 145 12.29 -12.66 18.32
N LEU A 146 11.79 -11.69 17.56
CA LEU A 146 10.65 -10.88 17.99
C LEU A 146 9.40 -11.76 18.24
N LEU A 147 9.14 -12.72 17.38
CA LEU A 147 7.99 -13.65 17.53
C LEU A 147 8.10 -14.53 18.78
N ARG A 148 9.32 -14.84 19.21
CA ARG A 148 9.61 -15.60 20.42
C ARG A 148 9.66 -14.77 21.69
N GLY A 149 9.54 -13.44 21.58
CA GLY A 149 9.72 -12.54 22.71
C GLY A 149 11.19 -12.41 23.15
N GLU A 150 12.12 -12.73 22.28
CA GLU A 150 13.56 -12.59 22.49
C GLU A 150 14.04 -11.18 22.05
N THR A 151 15.29 -10.85 22.41
CA THR A 151 15.89 -9.57 21.98
C THR A 151 15.96 -9.51 20.45
N PHE A 152 15.42 -8.45 19.89
CA PHE A 152 15.39 -8.17 18.45
C PHE A 152 15.85 -6.73 18.18
N THR A 153 16.72 -6.56 17.19
CA THR A 153 17.12 -5.24 16.72
C THR A 153 16.26 -4.86 15.51
N PRO A 154 15.34 -3.89 15.65
CA PRO A 154 14.46 -3.51 14.57
C PRO A 154 15.20 -2.76 13.46
N ARG A 155 14.57 -2.67 12.30
CA ARG A 155 14.99 -1.75 11.23
C ARG A 155 14.88 -0.31 11.72
N ARG A 156 15.82 0.53 11.34
CA ARG A 156 15.73 1.98 11.55
C ARG A 156 14.80 2.63 10.50
N HIS A 157 14.78 2.05 9.31
CA HIS A 157 14.01 2.54 8.18
C HIS A 157 13.36 1.39 7.40
N VAL A 158 12.20 1.66 6.86
CA VAL A 158 11.54 0.86 5.81
C VAL A 158 11.46 1.72 4.57
N PHE A 159 11.73 1.11 3.42
CA PHE A 159 11.70 1.77 2.12
C PHE A 159 10.56 1.22 1.29
N THR A 160 9.89 2.10 0.56
CA THR A 160 8.83 1.74 -0.37
C THR A 160 9.02 2.50 -1.68
N GLU A 161 8.59 1.89 -2.77
CA GLU A 161 8.72 2.48 -4.09
C GLU A 161 7.43 2.33 -4.89
N ARG A 162 7.21 3.28 -5.77
CA ARG A 162 6.25 3.17 -6.84
C ARG A 162 7.00 3.25 -8.17
N GLY A 163 6.86 2.22 -8.97
CA GLY A 163 7.34 2.14 -10.34
C GLY A 163 6.22 2.31 -11.36
N PRO A 164 6.49 2.14 -12.67
CA PRO A 164 5.46 2.06 -13.68
C PRO A 164 4.43 1.00 -13.32
N HIS A 165 3.14 1.33 -13.45
CA HIS A 165 2.04 0.46 -13.06
C HIS A 165 1.04 0.24 -14.20
N GLY A 166 0.58 -1.02 -14.32
CA GLY A 166 -0.39 -1.43 -15.31
C GLY A 166 0.21 -1.79 -16.67
N THR A 167 -0.66 -2.16 -17.60
CA THR A 167 -0.32 -2.53 -18.98
C THR A 167 -0.35 -1.33 -19.94
N ALA A 168 -0.60 -0.13 -19.43
CA ALA A 168 -0.56 1.06 -20.25
C ALA A 168 0.88 1.26 -20.76
N PRO A 169 1.06 1.57 -22.04
CA PRO A 169 2.37 1.91 -22.54
C PRO A 169 2.94 3.05 -21.70
N VAL A 170 4.20 2.94 -21.32
CA VAL A 170 4.93 3.96 -20.57
C VAL A 170 5.09 5.16 -21.49
N THR A 171 4.03 5.91 -21.68
CA THR A 171 4.07 7.14 -22.46
C THR A 171 4.47 8.29 -21.55
N VAL A 172 5.37 9.14 -22.02
CA VAL A 172 5.70 10.44 -21.38
C VAL A 172 4.50 11.39 -21.41
N ASN A 173 3.32 10.91 -21.74
CA ASN A 173 2.12 11.70 -21.64
C ASN A 173 1.88 12.06 -20.17
N MET A 174 2.02 13.35 -19.86
CA MET A 174 1.83 13.92 -18.52
C MET A 174 0.46 13.61 -17.87
N ARG A 175 -0.43 12.91 -18.56
CA ARG A 175 -1.74 12.47 -18.09
C ARG A 175 -1.79 10.99 -17.76
N ASN A 176 -0.70 10.24 -17.97
CA ASN A 176 -0.69 8.81 -17.75
C ASN A 176 -0.17 8.47 -16.36
N SER A 177 -1.08 8.14 -15.44
CA SER A 177 -0.73 7.69 -14.09
C SER A 177 0.11 6.39 -14.05
N GLY A 178 0.19 5.66 -15.16
CA GLY A 178 1.02 4.46 -15.27
C GLY A 178 2.52 4.72 -15.15
N TYR A 179 2.99 5.95 -15.37
CA TYR A 179 4.39 6.35 -15.19
C TYR A 179 4.63 7.22 -13.94
N ASP A 180 3.79 7.12 -12.97
CA ASP A 180 3.94 7.84 -11.70
C ASP A 180 5.01 7.17 -10.83
N LEU A 181 6.16 7.82 -10.69
CA LEU A 181 7.32 7.29 -9.98
C LEU A 181 7.51 8.03 -8.66
N SER A 182 7.66 7.27 -7.59
CA SER A 182 7.93 7.82 -6.26
C SER A 182 8.79 6.87 -5.43
N ARG A 183 9.50 7.41 -4.45
CA ARG A 183 10.30 6.67 -3.47
C ARG A 183 9.99 7.19 -2.09
N ALA A 184 9.96 6.32 -1.10
CA ALA A 184 9.74 6.76 0.27
C ALA A 184 10.64 6.01 1.26
N VAL A 185 10.94 6.69 2.35
CA VAL A 185 11.57 6.14 3.54
C VAL A 185 10.73 6.47 4.75
N ARG A 186 10.51 5.47 5.61
CA ARG A 186 9.78 5.58 6.86
C ARG A 186 10.68 5.20 8.04
N SER A 187 10.71 6.05 9.06
CA SER A 187 11.17 5.72 10.41
C SER A 187 9.97 5.38 11.29
N ASP A 188 10.19 5.17 12.59
CA ASP A 188 9.08 4.91 13.53
C ASP A 188 8.02 6.02 13.50
N ARG A 189 8.46 7.28 13.46
CA ARG A 189 7.58 8.45 13.56
C ARG A 189 7.39 9.20 12.25
N TYR A 190 8.43 9.32 11.41
CA TYR A 190 8.40 10.19 10.25
C TYR A 190 8.46 9.39 8.95
N LYS A 191 7.80 9.92 7.92
CA LYS A 191 7.90 9.44 6.55
C LYS A 191 8.30 10.57 5.64
N PHE A 192 9.24 10.29 4.76
CA PHE A 192 9.65 11.18 3.67
C PHE A 192 9.36 10.53 2.33
N ILE A 193 8.72 11.28 1.42
CA ILE A 193 8.39 10.84 0.08
C ILE A 193 9.08 11.75 -0.93
N TYR A 194 9.73 11.16 -1.91
CA TYR A 194 10.26 11.81 -3.11
C TYR A 194 9.39 11.47 -4.32
N ASN A 195 8.66 12.45 -4.85
CA ASN A 195 7.88 12.33 -6.08
C ASN A 195 8.80 12.60 -7.27
N CYS A 196 9.22 11.53 -7.96
CA CYS A 196 10.16 11.63 -9.07
C CYS A 196 9.50 12.23 -10.33
N THR A 197 8.17 12.12 -10.45
CA THR A 197 7.37 12.64 -11.57
C THR A 197 6.26 13.58 -11.05
N PRO A 198 6.61 14.70 -10.41
CA PRO A 198 5.63 15.56 -9.73
C PRO A 198 4.62 16.22 -10.67
N TRP A 199 4.91 16.29 -11.97
CA TRP A 199 3.99 16.80 -13.00
C TRP A 199 2.84 15.86 -13.33
N ILE A 200 2.91 14.57 -12.94
CA ILE A 200 1.80 13.64 -13.12
C ILE A 200 0.76 13.86 -12.02
N PRO A 201 -0.50 14.15 -12.37
CA PRO A 201 -1.55 14.28 -11.38
C PRO A 201 -1.76 13.00 -10.59
N TYR A 202 -2.09 13.12 -9.31
CA TYR A 202 -2.53 11.97 -8.55
C TYR A 202 -3.79 11.37 -9.17
N SER A 203 -3.81 10.05 -9.25
CA SER A 203 -4.99 9.28 -9.65
C SER A 203 -4.99 7.97 -8.85
N PRO A 204 -6.09 7.60 -8.21
CA PRO A 204 -6.14 6.35 -7.46
C PRO A 204 -6.04 5.16 -8.40
N VAL A 205 -5.22 4.18 -8.03
CA VAL A 205 -5.07 2.92 -8.77
C VAL A 205 -6.35 2.10 -8.63
N ASP A 206 -6.81 1.51 -9.73
CA ASP A 206 -8.00 0.64 -9.86
C ASP A 206 -9.34 1.31 -9.53
N SER A 207 -9.38 2.48 -8.87
CA SER A 207 -10.64 3.14 -8.47
C SER A 207 -10.87 4.52 -9.12
N ALA A 208 -10.02 4.95 -10.05
CA ALA A 208 -10.16 6.24 -10.74
C ALA A 208 -11.50 6.40 -11.50
N GLY A 209 -12.08 5.30 -12.00
CA GLY A 209 -13.40 5.27 -12.64
C GLY A 209 -14.58 5.08 -11.67
N GLY A 210 -14.31 4.94 -10.37
CA GLY A 210 -15.32 4.66 -9.34
C GLY A 210 -16.18 5.87 -8.96
N ALA A 211 -17.31 5.61 -8.30
CA ALA A 211 -18.22 6.65 -7.81
C ALA A 211 -17.54 7.59 -6.81
N ALA A 212 -16.79 7.03 -5.85
CA ALA A 212 -16.07 7.81 -4.85
C ALA A 212 -15.13 8.84 -5.49
N TRP A 213 -14.30 8.44 -6.46
CA TRP A 213 -13.36 9.36 -7.09
C TRP A 213 -14.07 10.46 -7.90
N ARG A 214 -15.16 10.11 -8.59
CA ARG A 214 -15.98 11.12 -9.30
C ARG A 214 -16.59 12.16 -8.34
N GLU A 215 -17.12 11.71 -7.19
CA GLU A 215 -17.68 12.62 -6.18
C GLU A 215 -16.60 13.47 -5.53
N ILE A 216 -15.42 12.91 -5.22
CA ILE A 216 -14.28 13.66 -4.68
C ILE A 216 -13.84 14.75 -5.68
N THR A 217 -13.74 14.39 -6.97
CA THR A 217 -13.38 15.35 -8.02
C THR A 217 -14.44 16.48 -8.16
N ALA A 218 -15.72 16.11 -8.11
CA ALA A 218 -16.80 17.10 -8.14
C ALA A 218 -16.81 18.00 -6.90
N ALA A 219 -16.56 17.44 -5.71
CA ALA A 219 -16.47 18.19 -4.47
C ALA A 219 -15.26 19.16 -4.48
N HIS A 220 -14.13 18.73 -5.07
CA HIS A 220 -12.97 19.61 -5.28
C HIS A 220 -13.32 20.78 -6.18
N ALA A 221 -13.91 20.52 -7.36
CA ALA A 221 -14.32 21.57 -8.29
C ALA A 221 -15.32 22.56 -7.68
N ALA A 222 -16.14 22.11 -6.73
CA ALA A 222 -17.07 22.92 -5.98
C ALA A 222 -16.46 23.61 -4.73
N GLY A 223 -15.16 23.45 -4.45
CA GLY A 223 -14.48 24.01 -3.28
C GLY A 223 -14.98 23.46 -1.93
N LYS A 224 -15.49 22.23 -1.91
CA LYS A 224 -16.11 21.60 -0.73
C LYS A 224 -15.19 20.63 0.05
N LEU A 225 -13.98 20.38 -0.45
CA LEU A 225 -13.02 19.56 0.26
C LEU A 225 -12.28 20.34 1.35
N SER A 226 -11.86 19.65 2.40
CA SER A 226 -10.93 20.24 3.37
C SER A 226 -9.60 20.60 2.69
N PRO A 227 -8.89 21.65 3.17
CA PRO A 227 -7.62 22.06 2.56
C PRO A 227 -6.58 20.92 2.47
N GLY A 228 -6.49 20.05 3.50
CA GLY A 228 -5.57 18.94 3.50
C GLY A 228 -5.88 17.92 2.40
N ILE A 229 -7.14 17.48 2.29
CA ILE A 229 -7.58 16.56 1.24
C ILE A 229 -7.37 17.18 -0.15
N ALA A 230 -7.75 18.45 -0.32
CA ALA A 230 -7.57 19.15 -1.60
C ALA A 230 -6.10 19.24 -1.99
N ALA A 231 -5.21 19.57 -1.04
CA ALA A 231 -3.77 19.62 -1.28
C ALA A 231 -3.20 18.25 -1.65
N THR A 232 -3.56 17.21 -0.90
CA THR A 232 -3.02 15.85 -1.12
C THR A 232 -3.44 15.28 -2.49
N TYR A 233 -4.69 15.49 -2.90
CA TYR A 233 -5.20 14.85 -4.11
C TYR A 233 -5.09 15.71 -5.38
N PHE A 234 -5.07 17.03 -5.25
CA PHE A 234 -5.23 17.92 -6.41
C PHE A 234 -4.14 18.98 -6.59
N SER A 235 -3.07 18.97 -5.77
CA SER A 235 -1.93 19.86 -6.01
C SER A 235 -1.29 19.59 -7.38
N GLN A 236 -1.05 20.67 -8.14
CA GLN A 236 -0.45 20.62 -9.47
C GLN A 236 0.59 21.74 -9.65
N PRO A 237 1.86 21.42 -9.87
CA PRO A 237 2.46 20.09 -9.75
C PRO A 237 2.33 19.54 -8.31
N ARG A 238 2.43 18.23 -8.13
CA ARG A 238 2.56 17.66 -6.80
C ARG A 238 3.85 18.16 -6.12
N PRO A 239 3.92 18.21 -4.79
CA PRO A 239 5.18 18.49 -4.10
C PRO A 239 6.26 17.51 -4.57
N VAL A 240 7.49 18.01 -4.82
CA VAL A 240 8.64 17.13 -5.11
C VAL A 240 8.99 16.30 -3.88
N TYR A 241 8.90 16.92 -2.70
CA TYR A 241 9.19 16.31 -1.42
C TYR A 241 7.99 16.44 -0.49
N GLU A 242 7.74 15.37 0.24
CA GLU A 242 6.72 15.35 1.29
C GLU A 242 7.36 14.79 2.56
N LEU A 243 6.99 15.37 3.71
CA LEU A 243 7.40 14.91 5.04
C LEU A 243 6.17 14.87 5.93
N TYR A 244 5.97 13.75 6.61
CA TYR A 244 4.83 13.55 7.51
C TYR A 244 5.29 13.10 8.89
N ASP A 245 4.63 13.61 9.92
CA ASP A 245 4.72 13.14 11.30
C ASP A 245 3.56 12.17 11.53
N LEU A 246 3.82 10.88 11.46
CA LEU A 246 2.78 9.83 11.51
C LEU A 246 2.12 9.67 12.88
N GLU A 247 2.72 10.22 13.95
CA GLU A 247 2.08 10.27 15.27
C GLU A 247 1.05 11.40 15.33
N ALA A 248 1.38 12.57 14.80
CA ALA A 248 0.52 13.73 14.83
C ALA A 248 -0.51 13.74 13.68
N ASP A 249 -0.17 13.15 12.54
CA ASP A 249 -0.97 13.11 11.32
C ASP A 249 -0.88 11.71 10.67
N PRO A 250 -1.53 10.70 11.23
CA PRO A 250 -1.52 9.34 10.67
C PRO A 250 -2.26 9.22 9.33
N SER A 251 -2.94 10.28 8.89
CA SER A 251 -3.60 10.36 7.59
C SER A 251 -2.79 11.06 6.52
N GLU A 252 -1.61 11.58 6.86
CA GLU A 252 -0.65 12.17 5.93
C GLU A 252 -1.27 13.29 5.05
N LEU A 253 -2.01 14.21 5.69
CA LEU A 253 -2.69 15.32 5.04
C LEU A 253 -1.95 16.66 5.18
N LYS A 254 -0.93 16.72 6.05
CA LYS A 254 -0.15 17.92 6.31
C LYS A 254 1.31 17.72 5.95
N ASN A 255 1.68 18.11 4.73
CA ASN A 255 3.08 18.07 4.31
C ASN A 255 3.92 19.06 5.13
N LEU A 256 4.94 18.57 5.82
CA LEU A 256 5.86 19.35 6.67
C LEU A 256 7.23 19.56 6.01
N SER A 257 7.44 19.14 4.77
CA SER A 257 8.70 19.32 4.04
C SER A 257 9.07 20.80 3.95
N GLY A 258 10.35 21.07 4.19
CA GLY A 258 10.88 22.45 4.24
C GLY A 258 10.66 23.17 5.58
N SER A 259 10.05 22.51 6.58
CA SER A 259 9.90 23.09 7.93
C SER A 259 11.26 23.30 8.59
N PRO A 260 11.60 24.53 9.03
CA PRO A 260 12.87 24.79 9.73
C PRO A 260 13.04 23.93 10.99
N ALA A 261 11.96 23.64 11.72
CA ALA A 261 11.98 22.85 12.93
C ALA A 261 12.28 21.34 12.69
N LEU A 262 12.05 20.86 11.46
CA LEU A 262 12.24 19.45 11.10
C LEU A 262 13.37 19.25 10.08
N ARG A 263 14.22 20.26 9.88
CA ARG A 263 15.31 20.23 8.88
C ARG A 263 16.24 19.03 9.05
N GLU A 264 16.66 18.74 10.28
CA GLU A 264 17.56 17.62 10.55
C GLU A 264 16.89 16.28 10.30
N VAL A 265 15.62 16.14 10.68
CA VAL A 265 14.82 14.94 10.43
C VAL A 265 14.67 14.70 8.93
N GLU A 266 14.25 15.74 8.20
CA GLU A 266 14.07 15.65 6.75
C GLU A 266 15.39 15.30 6.07
N GLN A 267 16.49 15.97 6.43
CA GLN A 267 17.80 15.70 5.85
C GLN A 267 18.27 14.27 6.14
N GLY A 268 18.09 13.78 7.37
CA GLY A 268 18.44 12.40 7.72
C GLY A 268 17.69 11.37 6.90
N LEU A 269 16.38 11.56 6.70
CA LEU A 269 15.56 10.68 5.88
C LEU A 269 15.93 10.76 4.38
N ARG A 270 16.22 11.96 3.88
CA ARG A 270 16.69 12.15 2.48
C ARG A 270 18.01 11.43 2.23
N VAL A 271 18.96 11.53 3.15
CA VAL A 271 20.24 10.81 3.05
C VAL A 271 20.01 9.31 3.07
N ALA A 272 19.21 8.79 4.00
CA ALA A 272 18.91 7.36 4.08
C ALA A 272 18.24 6.84 2.79
N LEU A 273 17.32 7.62 2.20
CA LEU A 273 16.68 7.27 0.94
C LEU A 273 17.68 7.29 -0.22
N ALA A 274 18.52 8.33 -0.32
CA ALA A 274 19.52 8.45 -1.37
C ALA A 274 20.56 7.30 -1.31
N GLU A 275 21.04 6.95 -0.11
CA GLU A 275 21.93 5.81 0.09
C GLU A 275 21.29 4.50 -0.36
N LYS A 276 20.03 4.26 0.01
CA LYS A 276 19.27 3.07 -0.41
C LYS A 276 19.16 3.00 -1.93
N MET A 277 18.77 4.10 -2.59
CA MET A 277 18.66 4.16 -4.05
C MET A 277 20.00 3.88 -4.74
N ILE A 278 21.11 4.40 -4.21
CA ILE A 278 22.46 4.15 -4.76
C ILE A 278 22.85 2.68 -4.60
N LEU A 279 22.65 2.11 -3.41
CA LEU A 279 23.05 0.73 -3.09
C LEU A 279 22.23 -0.31 -3.86
N ASP A 280 20.98 0.00 -4.15
CA ASP A 280 20.08 -0.88 -4.88
C ASP A 280 20.14 -0.70 -6.40
N TRP A 281 20.98 0.20 -6.89
CA TRP A 281 21.04 0.54 -8.30
C TRP A 281 19.69 1.00 -8.85
N ASP A 282 18.95 1.76 -8.02
CA ASP A 282 17.63 2.26 -8.36
C ASP A 282 17.73 3.39 -9.36
N TYR A 283 17.90 3.03 -10.62
CA TYR A 283 17.78 3.96 -11.73
C TYR A 283 16.31 4.12 -12.07
N LEU A 284 15.83 5.36 -12.12
CA LEU A 284 14.47 5.63 -12.55
C LEU A 284 14.28 5.05 -13.96
N PRO A 285 13.24 4.20 -14.17
CA PRO A 285 13.00 3.62 -15.48
C PRO A 285 12.71 4.72 -16.50
N LEU A 286 13.38 4.65 -17.64
CA LEU A 286 13.10 5.53 -18.76
C LEU A 286 11.85 5.05 -19.51
N PRO A 287 11.01 5.97 -20.03
CA PRO A 287 9.93 5.61 -20.92
C PRO A 287 10.48 4.84 -22.13
N ASP A 288 9.75 3.80 -22.55
CA ASP A 288 10.05 3.11 -23.78
C ASP A 288 9.83 4.04 -24.97
N VAL A 289 10.88 4.27 -25.77
CA VAL A 289 10.84 5.17 -26.94
C VAL A 289 9.83 4.71 -28.00
N ASP A 290 9.61 3.39 -28.14
CA ASP A 290 8.63 2.85 -29.07
C ASP A 290 7.20 3.16 -28.64
N SER A 291 6.96 3.27 -27.34
CA SER A 291 5.66 3.69 -26.79
C SER A 291 5.40 5.19 -27.00
N LEU A 292 6.44 6.00 -27.16
CA LEU A 292 6.30 7.43 -27.48
C LEU A 292 5.83 7.65 -28.91
N ALA A 293 6.24 6.76 -29.84
CA ALA A 293 5.82 6.81 -31.24
C ALA A 293 4.38 6.28 -31.44
N ALA A 294 3.88 5.42 -30.56
CA ALA A 294 2.55 4.82 -30.65
C ALA A 294 1.40 5.71 -30.15
N GLY A 295 1.69 6.90 -29.65
CA GLY A 295 0.73 7.81 -29.00
C GLY A 295 -0.38 8.39 -29.90
N ASP A 296 -0.40 8.09 -31.20
CA ASP A 296 -1.36 8.66 -32.15
C ASP A 296 -2.14 7.62 -32.99
N SER A 297 -1.99 6.34 -32.72
CA SER A 297 -2.79 5.34 -33.42
C SER A 297 -3.93 4.84 -32.53
N SER A 298 -5.11 5.42 -32.71
CA SER A 298 -6.38 4.81 -32.35
C SER A 298 -6.46 3.41 -32.98
N SER A 299 -6.10 2.39 -32.23
CA SER A 299 -6.26 1.01 -32.68
C SER A 299 -7.76 0.73 -32.93
N PRO A 300 -8.16 0.28 -34.14
CA PRO A 300 -9.54 -0.07 -34.39
C PRO A 300 -9.93 -1.28 -33.52
N LYS A 301 -10.99 -1.13 -32.74
CA LYS A 301 -11.59 -2.23 -31.97
C LYS A 301 -11.81 -3.43 -32.90
N LYS A 302 -11.06 -4.50 -32.69
CA LYS A 302 -11.36 -5.78 -33.35
C LYS A 302 -12.75 -6.23 -32.92
N SER A 303 -13.73 -6.12 -33.82
CA SER A 303 -15.05 -6.70 -33.65
C SER A 303 -14.90 -8.20 -33.46
N LYS A 304 -15.30 -8.72 -32.29
CA LYS A 304 -15.47 -10.15 -32.10
C LYS A 304 -16.60 -10.63 -33.01
N LYS A 305 -16.28 -11.22 -34.15
CA LYS A 305 -17.22 -12.04 -34.88
C LYS A 305 -17.56 -13.25 -34.00
N LYS A 306 -18.83 -13.32 -33.59
CA LYS A 306 -19.43 -14.56 -33.06
C LYS A 306 -19.35 -15.64 -34.14
N ARG A 307 -18.84 -16.78 -33.80
CA ARG A 307 -19.20 -18.08 -34.37
C ARG A 307 -19.58 -18.99 -33.22
#